data_ba736935c91610a0f7eb2448c78da018
#
_entry.id   ba736935c91610a0f7eb2448c78da018
#
_cell.length_a   1.000
_cell.length_b   1.000
_cell.length_c   1.000
_cell.angle_alpha   90.00
_cell.angle_beta   90.00
_cell.angle_gamma   90.00
#
_symmetry.space_group_name_H-M   'P 1'
#
loop_
_entity.id
_entity.type
_entity.pdbx_description
1 polymer ?
#
loop_
_entity_poly.entity_id
_entity_poly.type
_entity_poly.pdbx_seq_one_letter_code
_entity_poly.pdbx_strand_id
1 'polypeptide(L)'
;MGFTCGILGLSNVGKSTLFNALTATAAAQASNYPFSTIEPNVGEVMVPDPRLDDLAKLAKSAKIKPTRLTFVDIAGLVRGASKGQGLGNQFLAHVREVDAIAHVVRCFVDPDVAHVSDTIDPIADIETIETELMLADLDSLERRVDSLTKKAKGNDKDAVEARQTLDLVNRALALLHEGKPARLVERKPEEEKAFRMLGLLTAIPVLYVCNVDEAAAA
;
A
#
# COMPACT_ATOMS: atom_id res chain seq x y z
N MET A 1 15.94 0.01 10.99
CA MET A 1 15.10 0.07 9.78
C MET A 1 13.96 1.01 10.11
N GLY A 2 13.64 1.97 9.25
CA GLY A 2 12.48 2.84 9.40
C GLY A 2 11.23 2.11 8.89
N PHE A 3 10.06 2.55 9.34
CA PHE A 3 8.77 2.11 8.82
C PHE A 3 8.37 3.04 7.67
N THR A 4 7.95 2.46 6.54
CA THR A 4 7.58 3.21 5.33
C THR A 4 6.08 3.09 5.07
N CYS A 5 5.40 4.24 4.93
CA CYS A 5 3.98 4.33 4.63
C CYS A 5 3.77 4.96 3.25
N GLY A 6 3.15 4.23 2.33
CA GLY A 6 2.77 4.75 1.03
C GLY A 6 1.44 5.48 1.08
N ILE A 7 1.39 6.71 0.58
CA ILE A 7 0.14 7.45 0.40
C ILE A 7 -0.40 7.13 -0.99
N LEU A 8 -1.56 6.52 -1.05
CA LEU A 8 -2.17 5.94 -2.24
C LEU A 8 -3.61 6.45 -2.40
N GLY A 9 -4.11 6.52 -3.60
CA GLY A 9 -5.49 6.91 -3.91
C GLY A 9 -5.65 7.32 -5.38
N LEU A 10 -6.86 7.55 -5.84
CA LEU A 10 -7.14 8.05 -7.19
C LEU A 10 -6.56 9.46 -7.40
N SER A 11 -6.61 9.97 -8.62
CA SER A 11 -6.19 11.34 -8.92
C SER A 11 -7.10 12.35 -8.22
N ASN A 12 -6.53 13.47 -7.78
CA ASN A 12 -7.25 14.61 -7.20
C ASN A 12 -8.04 14.33 -5.91
N VAL A 13 -7.64 13.30 -5.13
CA VAL A 13 -8.24 12.99 -3.82
C VAL A 13 -7.55 13.69 -2.65
N GLY A 14 -6.43 14.42 -2.91
CA GLY A 14 -5.69 15.16 -1.89
C GLY A 14 -4.42 14.47 -1.36
N LYS A 15 -3.88 13.45 -2.04
CA LYS A 15 -2.66 12.72 -1.60
C LYS A 15 -1.45 13.64 -1.36
N SER A 16 -1.09 14.43 -2.37
CA SER A 16 0.08 15.31 -2.30
C SER A 16 -0.13 16.45 -1.30
N THR A 17 -1.36 16.88 -1.09
CA THR A 17 -1.72 17.85 -0.04
C THR A 17 -1.50 17.24 1.35
N LEU A 18 -1.97 16.01 1.57
CA LEU A 18 -1.74 15.27 2.81
C LEU A 18 -0.24 15.03 3.05
N PHE A 19 0.49 14.60 2.02
CA PHE A 19 1.94 14.40 2.10
C PHE A 19 2.66 15.68 2.53
N ASN A 20 2.37 16.82 1.89
CA ASN A 20 2.97 18.11 2.21
C ASN A 20 2.65 18.54 3.65
N ALA A 21 1.40 18.33 4.09
CA ALA A 21 0.99 18.65 5.47
C ALA A 21 1.74 17.79 6.49
N LEU A 22 1.88 16.48 6.26
CA LEU A 22 2.57 15.57 7.16
C LEU A 22 4.07 15.82 7.23
N THR A 23 4.70 16.11 6.09
CA THR A 23 6.16 16.32 6.01
C THR A 23 6.59 17.76 6.26
N ALA A 24 5.65 18.67 6.45
CA ALA A 24 5.88 20.11 6.55
C ALA A 24 6.73 20.68 5.40
N THR A 25 6.53 20.13 4.19
CA THR A 25 7.25 20.52 2.97
C THR A 25 6.27 20.88 1.87
N ALA A 26 6.75 21.57 0.84
CA ALA A 26 6.02 21.79 -0.42
C ALA A 26 6.63 20.95 -1.55
N ALA A 27 7.24 19.80 -1.22
CA ALA A 27 7.99 18.98 -2.18
C ALA A 27 7.08 18.32 -3.22
N ALA A 28 5.86 17.92 -2.83
CA ALA A 28 4.91 17.33 -3.75
C ALA A 28 4.10 18.41 -4.46
N GLN A 29 4.13 18.41 -5.79
CA GLN A 29 3.27 19.29 -6.58
C GLN A 29 1.83 18.79 -6.52
N ALA A 30 0.96 19.53 -5.83
CA ALA A 30 -0.47 19.35 -5.92
C ALA A 30 -0.96 19.87 -7.28
N SER A 31 -1.08 18.99 -8.28
CA SER A 31 -1.57 19.34 -9.61
C SER A 31 -2.84 18.57 -9.94
N ASN A 32 -3.76 19.24 -10.66
CA ASN A 32 -5.04 18.63 -11.06
C ASN A 32 -4.91 17.71 -12.30
N TYR A 33 -3.69 17.35 -12.70
CA TYR A 33 -3.46 16.48 -13.84
C TYR A 33 -3.11 15.05 -13.39
N PRO A 34 -3.67 14.01 -14.04
CA PRO A 34 -3.26 12.62 -13.83
C PRO A 34 -1.77 12.43 -14.16
N PHE A 35 -1.06 11.64 -13.35
CA PHE A 35 0.38 11.34 -13.54
C PHE A 35 1.35 12.52 -13.43
N SER A 36 1.04 13.49 -12.61
CA SER A 36 1.94 14.65 -12.40
C SER A 36 3.29 14.28 -11.75
N THR A 37 3.40 13.09 -11.16
CA THR A 37 4.62 12.62 -10.47
C THR A 37 5.04 11.27 -11.05
N ILE A 38 6.20 11.23 -11.72
CA ILE A 38 6.81 9.99 -12.23
C ILE A 38 7.68 9.33 -11.15
N GLU A 39 8.44 10.15 -10.40
CA GLU A 39 9.22 9.73 -9.23
C GLU A 39 8.44 10.02 -7.96
N PRO A 40 8.34 9.07 -7.00
CA PRO A 40 7.62 9.31 -5.77
C PRO A 40 8.34 10.36 -4.92
N ASN A 41 7.57 11.27 -4.31
CA ASN A 41 8.13 12.14 -3.28
C ASN A 41 8.29 11.34 -1.99
N VAL A 42 9.44 11.48 -1.34
CA VAL A 42 9.76 10.79 -0.09
C VAL A 42 10.03 11.82 0.98
N GLY A 43 9.40 11.67 2.14
CA GLY A 43 9.58 12.56 3.28
C GLY A 43 9.66 11.78 4.58
N GLU A 44 10.59 12.16 5.46
CA GLU A 44 10.73 11.59 6.80
C GLU A 44 10.13 12.53 7.84
N VAL A 45 9.35 11.96 8.77
CA VAL A 45 8.79 12.68 9.91
C VAL A 45 9.16 11.98 11.22
N MET A 46 9.35 12.76 12.27
CA MET A 46 9.52 12.22 13.61
C MET A 46 8.16 11.88 14.20
N VAL A 47 8.01 10.67 14.75
CA VAL A 47 6.78 10.26 15.42
C VAL A 47 6.78 10.86 16.83
N PRO A 48 5.84 11.75 17.18
CA PRO A 48 5.74 12.31 18.54
C PRO A 48 5.36 11.18 19.51
N ASP A 49 6.13 11.02 20.57
CA ASP A 49 5.82 10.08 21.65
C ASP A 49 6.16 10.71 23.01
N PRO A 50 5.16 11.18 23.77
CA PRO A 50 5.40 11.84 25.06
C PRO A 50 6.09 10.95 26.07
N ARG A 51 6.01 9.62 25.94
CA ARG A 51 6.70 8.68 26.83
C ARG A 51 8.21 8.79 26.72
N LEU A 52 8.75 9.26 25.61
CA LEU A 52 10.18 9.44 25.42
C LEU A 52 10.77 10.49 26.36
N ASP A 53 10.03 11.58 26.61
CA ASP A 53 10.48 12.63 27.54
C ASP A 53 10.54 12.11 28.99
N ASP A 54 9.56 11.33 29.40
CA ASP A 54 9.53 10.76 30.75
C ASP A 54 10.59 9.69 30.94
N LEU A 55 10.79 8.82 29.94
CA LEU A 55 11.89 7.84 29.93
C LEU A 55 13.26 8.51 29.96
N ALA A 56 13.42 9.59 29.22
CA ALA A 56 14.70 10.33 29.19
C ALA A 56 15.01 10.98 30.56
N LYS A 57 14.01 11.52 31.24
CA LYS A 57 14.15 12.06 32.60
C LYS A 57 14.58 10.97 33.58
N LEU A 58 13.88 9.82 33.57
CA LEU A 58 14.18 8.68 34.45
C LEU A 58 15.58 8.12 34.20
N ALA A 59 15.94 7.93 32.92
CA ALA A 59 17.24 7.38 32.51
C ALA A 59 18.38 8.41 32.51
N LYS A 60 18.08 9.70 32.77
CA LYS A 60 19.04 10.83 32.64
C LYS A 60 19.75 10.83 31.29
N SER A 61 18.97 10.60 30.22
CA SER A 61 19.51 10.46 28.86
C SER A 61 20.04 11.79 28.34
N ALA A 62 21.24 11.78 27.76
CA ALA A 62 21.84 12.97 27.17
C ALA A 62 21.20 13.39 25.83
N LYS A 63 20.48 12.46 25.15
CA LYS A 63 19.84 12.71 23.87
C LYS A 63 18.60 11.84 23.68
N ILE A 64 17.52 12.45 23.22
CA ILE A 64 16.29 11.76 22.81
C ILE A 64 16.32 11.61 21.29
N LYS A 65 16.05 10.38 20.80
CA LYS A 65 15.90 10.09 19.37
C LYS A 65 14.52 9.45 19.15
N PRO A 66 13.52 10.20 18.66
CA PRO A 66 12.23 9.65 18.31
C PRO A 66 12.34 8.70 17.11
N THR A 67 11.39 7.79 17.00
CA THR A 67 11.22 6.97 15.81
C THR A 67 10.89 7.85 14.61
N ARG A 68 11.38 7.46 13.43
CA ARG A 68 11.06 8.10 12.16
C ARG A 68 10.11 7.24 11.36
N LEU A 69 9.16 7.91 10.71
CA LEU A 69 8.26 7.34 9.74
C LEU A 69 8.57 7.98 8.38
N THR A 70 8.74 7.15 7.37
CA THR A 70 8.93 7.60 6.00
C THR A 70 7.60 7.57 5.27
N PHE A 71 7.15 8.70 4.72
CA PHE A 71 6.03 8.76 3.81
C PHE A 71 6.52 8.78 2.36
N VAL A 72 5.79 8.06 1.50
CA VAL A 72 6.02 8.01 0.05
C VAL A 72 4.74 8.44 -0.65
N ASP A 73 4.76 9.57 -1.37
CA ASP A 73 3.62 10.01 -2.19
C ASP A 73 3.62 9.22 -3.50
N ILE A 74 2.81 8.17 -3.54
CA ILE A 74 2.69 7.31 -4.71
C ILE A 74 1.72 7.95 -5.71
N ALA A 75 2.15 8.10 -6.96
CA ALA A 75 1.33 8.69 -8.02
C ALA A 75 -0.06 8.01 -8.11
N GLY A 76 -1.09 8.81 -8.43
CA GLY A 76 -2.47 8.29 -8.48
C GLY A 76 -2.65 7.14 -9.48
N LEU A 77 -3.36 6.12 -9.05
CA LEU A 77 -3.74 4.99 -9.90
C LEU A 77 -4.81 5.43 -10.92
N VAL A 78 -4.69 4.90 -12.14
CA VAL A 78 -5.74 4.97 -13.16
C VAL A 78 -6.18 3.55 -13.49
N ARG A 79 -7.46 3.36 -13.77
CA ARG A 79 -8.04 2.06 -14.18
C ARG A 79 -7.21 1.41 -15.29
N GLY A 80 -6.95 0.11 -15.18
CA GLY A 80 -6.18 -0.66 -16.14
C GLY A 80 -4.66 -0.62 -15.90
N ALA A 81 -4.20 -0.13 -14.76
CA ALA A 81 -2.77 -0.09 -14.43
C ALA A 81 -2.13 -1.47 -14.36
N SER A 82 -2.88 -2.50 -13.95
CA SER A 82 -2.43 -3.90 -13.92
C SER A 82 -2.18 -4.50 -15.31
N LYS A 83 -2.86 -3.98 -16.34
CA LYS A 83 -2.74 -4.42 -17.75
C LYS A 83 -1.90 -3.47 -18.61
N GLY A 84 -1.51 -2.31 -18.08
CA GLY A 84 -0.81 -1.26 -18.78
C GLY A 84 0.69 -1.49 -18.88
N GLN A 85 1.29 -1.10 -20.01
CA GLN A 85 2.74 -0.97 -20.16
C GLN A 85 3.17 0.38 -19.56
N GLY A 86 4.26 0.40 -18.77
CA GLY A 86 4.90 1.63 -18.31
C GLY A 86 4.45 2.11 -16.92
N LEU A 87 3.67 3.18 -16.83
CA LEU A 87 3.35 3.88 -15.57
C LEU A 87 2.64 3.03 -14.52
N GLY A 88 1.74 2.11 -14.94
CA GLY A 88 1.06 1.19 -14.03
C GLY A 88 2.02 0.23 -13.33
N ASN A 89 3.02 -0.29 -14.04
CA ASN A 89 4.03 -1.17 -13.44
C ASN A 89 4.94 -0.42 -12.46
N GLN A 90 5.27 0.83 -12.72
CA GLN A 90 6.04 1.67 -11.78
C GLN A 90 5.24 1.95 -10.50
N PHE A 91 3.95 2.27 -10.63
CA PHE A 91 3.04 2.41 -9.49
C PHE A 91 3.04 1.14 -8.62
N LEU A 92 2.82 -0.03 -9.22
CA LEU A 92 2.81 -1.31 -8.49
C LEU A 92 4.16 -1.64 -7.84
N ALA A 93 5.28 -1.22 -8.46
CA ALA A 93 6.61 -1.38 -7.88
C ALA A 93 6.76 -0.53 -6.61
N HIS A 94 6.36 0.75 -6.62
CA HIS A 94 6.41 1.60 -5.43
C HIS A 94 5.51 1.11 -4.30
N VAL A 95 4.32 0.55 -4.63
CA VAL A 95 3.45 -0.07 -3.60
C VAL A 95 4.11 -1.28 -2.95
N ARG A 96 4.95 -2.06 -3.66
CA ARG A 96 5.68 -3.21 -3.08
C ARG A 96 6.77 -2.82 -2.08
N GLU A 97 7.23 -1.58 -2.11
CA GLU A 97 8.35 -1.11 -1.29
C GLU A 97 7.92 -0.53 0.07
N VAL A 98 6.61 -0.44 0.34
CA VAL A 98 6.10 0.13 1.58
C VAL A 98 5.61 -0.93 2.55
N ASP A 99 5.68 -0.62 3.86
CA ASP A 99 5.26 -1.50 4.94
C ASP A 99 3.76 -1.39 5.25
N ALA A 100 3.15 -0.23 4.91
CA ALA A 100 1.71 0.01 5.03
C ALA A 100 1.24 1.05 4.01
N ILE A 101 -0.05 1.10 3.77
CA ILE A 101 -0.72 2.01 2.84
C ILE A 101 -1.65 2.94 3.61
N ALA A 102 -1.51 4.25 3.41
CA ALA A 102 -2.53 5.25 3.72
C ALA A 102 -3.35 5.50 2.43
N HIS A 103 -4.51 4.87 2.34
CA HIS A 103 -5.38 5.00 1.18
C HIS A 103 -6.28 6.22 1.34
N VAL A 104 -5.95 7.31 0.64
CA VAL A 104 -6.70 8.56 0.66
C VAL A 104 -7.91 8.46 -0.25
N VAL A 105 -9.08 8.73 0.31
CA VAL A 105 -10.37 8.64 -0.37
C VAL A 105 -11.05 10.00 -0.34
N ARG A 106 -11.57 10.43 -1.48
CA ARG A 106 -12.30 11.71 -1.60
C ARG A 106 -13.72 11.55 -1.07
N CYS A 107 -14.05 12.29 -0.02
CA CYS A 107 -15.38 12.33 0.59
C CYS A 107 -15.97 13.77 0.60
N PHE A 108 -15.42 14.68 -0.22
CA PHE A 108 -15.87 16.08 -0.36
C PHE A 108 -16.31 16.36 -1.79
N VAL A 109 -17.20 17.34 -1.95
CA VAL A 109 -17.68 17.81 -3.24
C VAL A 109 -17.06 19.16 -3.53
N ASP A 110 -16.33 19.27 -4.65
CA ASP A 110 -15.72 20.53 -5.11
C ASP A 110 -15.83 20.56 -6.65
N PRO A 111 -16.59 21.51 -7.23
CA PRO A 111 -16.77 21.60 -8.67
C PRO A 111 -15.48 22.02 -9.42
N ASP A 112 -14.54 22.68 -8.74
CA ASP A 112 -13.28 23.13 -9.35
C ASP A 112 -12.21 22.01 -9.39
N VAL A 113 -12.45 20.89 -8.70
CA VAL A 113 -11.56 19.73 -8.65
C VAL A 113 -12.12 18.57 -9.47
N ALA A 114 -11.55 18.31 -10.64
CA ALA A 114 -11.97 17.22 -11.51
C ALA A 114 -11.86 15.87 -10.78
N HIS A 115 -12.89 15.02 -10.90
CA HIS A 115 -12.88 13.64 -10.44
C HIS A 115 -12.69 12.68 -11.62
N VAL A 116 -12.18 11.47 -11.34
CA VAL A 116 -11.96 10.43 -12.37
C VAL A 116 -13.29 9.86 -12.87
N SER A 117 -14.32 9.89 -12.03
CA SER A 117 -15.70 9.51 -12.33
C SER A 117 -16.61 10.74 -12.29
N ASP A 118 -17.75 10.68 -12.98
CA ASP A 118 -18.76 11.76 -13.00
C ASP A 118 -19.42 11.96 -11.62
N THR A 119 -19.37 10.96 -10.76
CA THR A 119 -19.93 10.98 -9.40
C THR A 119 -18.86 10.70 -8.36
N ILE A 120 -18.97 11.33 -7.17
CA ILE A 120 -18.12 11.04 -6.02
C ILE A 120 -18.75 9.86 -5.28
N ASP A 121 -18.09 8.71 -5.36
CA ASP A 121 -18.47 7.48 -4.66
C ASP A 121 -17.20 6.90 -3.98
N PRO A 122 -17.00 7.20 -2.69
CA PRO A 122 -15.81 6.76 -1.95
C PRO A 122 -15.64 5.24 -1.92
N ILE A 123 -16.73 4.48 -1.92
CA ILE A 123 -16.68 3.01 -1.91
C ILE A 123 -16.23 2.50 -3.28
N ALA A 124 -16.81 3.00 -4.35
CA ALA A 124 -16.39 2.64 -5.70
C ALA A 124 -14.93 3.02 -6.00
N ASP A 125 -14.47 4.13 -5.44
CA ASP A 125 -13.07 4.56 -5.54
C ASP A 125 -12.11 3.57 -4.84
N ILE A 126 -12.46 3.11 -3.63
CA ILE A 126 -11.73 2.08 -2.90
C ILE A 126 -11.69 0.78 -3.69
N GLU A 127 -12.86 0.30 -4.13
CA GLU A 127 -12.99 -0.94 -4.90
C GLU A 127 -12.17 -0.92 -6.19
N THR A 128 -12.11 0.25 -6.86
CA THR A 128 -11.30 0.42 -8.07
C THR A 128 -9.82 0.15 -7.80
N ILE A 129 -9.26 0.72 -6.75
CA ILE A 129 -7.85 0.52 -6.39
C ILE A 129 -7.61 -0.91 -5.89
N GLU A 130 -8.46 -1.42 -5.00
CA GLU A 130 -8.31 -2.79 -4.49
C GLU A 130 -8.37 -3.82 -5.62
N THR A 131 -9.26 -3.62 -6.61
CA THR A 131 -9.37 -4.50 -7.78
C THR A 131 -8.07 -4.53 -8.58
N GLU A 132 -7.47 -3.37 -8.85
CA GLU A 132 -6.19 -3.31 -9.59
C GLU A 132 -5.05 -4.01 -8.84
N LEU A 133 -4.99 -3.85 -7.51
CA LEU A 133 -3.99 -4.54 -6.68
C LEU A 133 -4.23 -6.06 -6.67
N MET A 134 -5.49 -6.50 -6.56
CA MET A 134 -5.85 -7.92 -6.63
C MET A 134 -5.53 -8.54 -7.98
N LEU A 135 -5.79 -7.85 -9.08
CA LEU A 135 -5.46 -8.31 -10.43
C LEU A 135 -3.94 -8.47 -10.62
N ALA A 136 -3.15 -7.54 -10.07
CA ALA A 136 -1.69 -7.64 -10.10
C ALA A 136 -1.17 -8.82 -9.25
N ASP A 137 -1.79 -9.09 -8.12
CA ASP A 137 -1.46 -10.25 -7.29
C ASP A 137 -1.84 -11.57 -7.97
N LEU A 138 -3.02 -11.65 -8.59
CA LEU A 138 -3.46 -12.80 -9.38
C LEU A 138 -2.42 -13.14 -10.46
N ASP A 139 -2.10 -12.18 -11.32
CA ASP A 139 -1.12 -12.37 -12.39
C ASP A 139 0.27 -12.80 -11.86
N SER A 140 0.68 -12.24 -10.73
CA SER A 140 1.94 -12.61 -10.08
C SER A 140 1.94 -14.04 -9.56
N LEU A 141 0.85 -14.47 -8.92
CA LEU A 141 0.75 -15.81 -8.33
C LEU A 141 0.53 -16.90 -9.39
N GLU A 142 -0.33 -16.66 -10.38
CA GLU A 142 -0.61 -17.62 -11.47
C GLU A 142 0.69 -18.00 -12.20
N ARG A 143 1.55 -17.02 -12.50
CA ARG A 143 2.86 -17.28 -13.11
C ARG A 143 3.78 -18.16 -12.27
N ARG A 144 3.60 -18.20 -10.94
CA ARG A 144 4.45 -18.99 -10.03
C ARG A 144 3.97 -20.43 -9.86
N VAL A 145 2.65 -20.72 -10.06
CA VAL A 145 2.04 -22.03 -9.82
C VAL A 145 2.76 -23.16 -10.56
N ASP A 146 3.01 -23.01 -11.86
CA ASP A 146 3.65 -24.05 -12.67
C ASP A 146 5.07 -24.39 -12.19
N SER A 147 5.85 -23.38 -11.85
CA SER A 147 7.20 -23.55 -11.34
C SER A 147 7.21 -24.24 -9.97
N LEU A 148 6.35 -23.78 -9.05
CA LEU A 148 6.21 -24.38 -7.72
C LEU A 148 5.72 -25.82 -7.81
N THR A 149 4.74 -26.11 -8.68
CA THR A 149 4.21 -27.46 -8.88
C THR A 149 5.29 -28.43 -9.37
N LYS A 150 6.18 -27.97 -10.28
CA LYS A 150 7.31 -28.79 -10.75
C LYS A 150 8.31 -29.07 -9.62
N LYS A 151 8.68 -28.05 -8.84
CA LYS A 151 9.60 -28.19 -7.68
C LYS A 151 9.03 -29.07 -6.59
N ALA A 152 7.73 -28.98 -6.32
CA ALA A 152 7.03 -29.75 -5.29
C ALA A 152 7.05 -31.28 -5.48
N LYS A 153 7.36 -31.77 -6.70
CA LYS A 153 7.42 -33.22 -7.02
C LYS A 153 8.66 -33.92 -6.47
N GLY A 154 9.71 -33.19 -6.08
CA GLY A 154 10.92 -33.76 -5.47
C GLY A 154 10.68 -34.28 -4.03
N ASN A 155 11.72 -34.92 -3.48
CA ASN A 155 11.72 -35.44 -2.10
C ASN A 155 12.78 -34.75 -1.22
N ASP A 156 13.45 -33.73 -1.73
CA ASP A 156 14.43 -32.96 -1.01
C ASP A 156 13.79 -31.86 -0.15
N LYS A 157 14.61 -31.11 0.57
CA LYS A 157 14.17 -30.02 1.45
C LYS A 157 13.48 -28.91 0.64
N ASP A 158 13.99 -28.62 -0.55
CA ASP A 158 13.45 -27.56 -1.42
C ASP A 158 12.05 -27.93 -1.92
N ALA A 159 11.79 -29.22 -2.17
CA ALA A 159 10.47 -29.70 -2.55
C ALA A 159 9.45 -29.61 -1.39
N VAL A 160 9.89 -29.82 -0.14
CA VAL A 160 9.03 -29.61 1.03
C VAL A 160 8.63 -28.12 1.14
N GLU A 161 9.60 -27.22 1.02
CA GLU A 161 9.36 -25.78 1.05
C GLU A 161 8.48 -25.32 -0.12
N ALA A 162 8.70 -25.88 -1.31
CA ALA A 162 7.86 -25.61 -2.48
C ALA A 162 6.40 -26.04 -2.28
N ARG A 163 6.15 -27.19 -1.62
CA ARG A 163 4.79 -27.63 -1.29
C ARG A 163 4.10 -26.68 -0.32
N GLN A 164 4.80 -26.25 0.72
CA GLN A 164 4.26 -25.28 1.69
C GLN A 164 3.94 -23.93 1.03
N THR A 165 4.85 -23.45 0.18
CA THR A 165 4.64 -22.20 -0.58
C THR A 165 3.48 -22.34 -1.56
N LEU A 166 3.35 -23.47 -2.26
CA LEU A 166 2.27 -23.74 -3.20
C LEU A 166 0.90 -23.76 -2.49
N ASP A 167 0.82 -24.32 -1.29
CA ASP A 167 -0.40 -24.31 -0.49
C ASP A 167 -0.83 -22.87 -0.14
N LEU A 168 0.11 -22.04 0.31
CA LEU A 168 -0.13 -20.62 0.58
C LEU A 168 -0.59 -19.87 -0.68
N VAL A 169 0.05 -20.12 -1.82
CA VAL A 169 -0.31 -19.54 -3.12
C VAL A 169 -1.73 -19.93 -3.50
N ASN A 170 -2.11 -21.21 -3.36
CA ASN A 170 -3.45 -21.67 -3.71
C ASN A 170 -4.53 -21.07 -2.80
N ARG A 171 -4.26 -20.93 -1.50
CA ARG A 171 -5.18 -20.24 -0.56
C ARG A 171 -5.35 -18.77 -0.92
N ALA A 172 -4.28 -18.08 -1.29
CA ALA A 172 -4.34 -16.68 -1.73
C ALA A 172 -5.11 -16.53 -3.05
N LEU A 173 -4.83 -17.39 -4.04
CA LEU A 173 -5.55 -17.39 -5.32
C LEU A 173 -7.06 -17.62 -5.14
N ALA A 174 -7.46 -18.55 -4.24
CA ALA A 174 -8.88 -18.79 -3.98
C ALA A 174 -9.60 -17.51 -3.49
N LEU A 175 -9.00 -16.77 -2.55
CA LEU A 175 -9.57 -15.51 -2.07
C LEU A 175 -9.58 -14.43 -3.16
N LEU A 176 -8.49 -14.28 -3.91
CA LEU A 176 -8.39 -13.27 -4.97
C LEU A 176 -9.43 -13.53 -6.08
N HIS A 177 -9.68 -14.79 -6.45
CA HIS A 177 -10.75 -15.15 -7.40
C HIS A 177 -12.16 -14.86 -6.88
N GLU A 178 -12.35 -14.83 -5.56
CA GLU A 178 -13.60 -14.39 -4.92
C GLU A 178 -13.68 -12.85 -4.75
N GLY A 179 -12.71 -12.09 -5.26
CA GLY A 179 -12.64 -10.64 -5.07
C GLY A 179 -12.28 -10.24 -3.64
N LYS A 180 -11.55 -11.09 -2.91
CA LYS A 180 -11.10 -10.83 -1.53
C LYS A 180 -9.58 -10.63 -1.48
N PRO A 181 -9.09 -9.66 -0.71
CA PRO A 181 -7.66 -9.35 -0.64
C PRO A 181 -6.87 -10.44 0.10
N ALA A 182 -5.60 -10.64 -0.30
CA ALA A 182 -4.73 -11.68 0.27
C ALA A 182 -4.44 -11.53 1.76
N ARG A 183 -4.63 -10.32 2.35
CA ARG A 183 -4.51 -10.11 3.81
C ARG A 183 -5.49 -10.97 4.63
N LEU A 184 -6.56 -11.47 4.03
CA LEU A 184 -7.56 -12.34 4.66
C LEU A 184 -7.19 -13.82 4.64
N VAL A 185 -6.05 -14.20 4.05
CA VAL A 185 -5.56 -15.59 4.08
C VAL A 185 -5.32 -16.00 5.52
N GLU A 186 -6.06 -17.00 5.98
CA GLU A 186 -5.79 -17.63 7.26
C GLU A 186 -4.45 -18.35 7.20
N ARG A 187 -3.58 -18.09 8.17
CA ARG A 187 -2.23 -18.64 8.20
C ARG A 187 -1.73 -18.83 9.62
N LYS A 188 -0.89 -19.84 9.79
CA LYS A 188 -0.24 -20.12 11.05
C LYS A 188 0.98 -19.20 11.25
N PRO A 189 1.43 -18.99 12.50
CA PRO A 189 2.59 -18.14 12.77
C PRO A 189 3.86 -18.57 12.00
N GLU A 190 4.08 -19.87 11.83
CA GLU A 190 5.20 -20.41 11.08
C GLU A 190 5.15 -20.14 9.57
N GLU A 191 3.97 -19.88 9.01
CA GLU A 191 3.74 -19.56 7.60
C GLU A 191 3.95 -18.08 7.28
N GLU A 192 3.98 -17.21 8.30
CA GLU A 192 4.01 -15.76 8.14
C GLU A 192 5.22 -15.30 7.31
N LYS A 193 6.40 -15.89 7.56
CA LYS A 193 7.61 -15.55 6.79
C LYS A 193 7.47 -15.92 5.32
N ALA A 194 7.00 -17.13 5.03
CA ALA A 194 6.79 -17.61 3.66
C ALA A 194 5.72 -16.80 2.93
N PHE A 195 4.64 -16.42 3.63
CA PHE A 195 3.60 -15.57 3.08
C PHE A 195 4.11 -14.17 2.72
N ARG A 196 4.88 -13.52 3.59
CA ARG A 196 5.51 -12.21 3.29
C ARG A 196 6.44 -12.27 2.08
N MET A 197 7.15 -13.39 1.89
CA MET A 197 8.03 -13.58 0.73
C MET A 197 7.26 -13.70 -0.59
N LEU A 198 5.94 -13.90 -0.58
CA LEU A 198 5.12 -13.83 -1.78
C LEU A 198 5.07 -12.42 -2.36
N GLY A 199 5.24 -11.39 -1.53
CA GLY A 199 5.28 -9.98 -1.94
C GLY A 199 3.94 -9.50 -2.52
N LEU A 200 2.82 -9.93 -1.90
CA LEU A 200 1.48 -9.59 -2.37
C LEU A 200 1.10 -8.17 -1.96
N LEU A 201 0.60 -7.40 -2.90
CA LEU A 201 0.17 -6.01 -2.71
C LEU A 201 -1.04 -5.93 -1.77
N THR A 202 -2.00 -6.84 -1.94
CA THR A 202 -3.21 -6.89 -1.11
C THR A 202 -2.99 -7.53 0.27
N ALA A 203 -1.75 -7.98 0.57
CA ALA A 203 -1.34 -8.41 1.91
C ALA A 203 -0.83 -7.23 2.76
N ILE A 204 -0.48 -6.11 2.15
CA ILE A 204 0.00 -4.91 2.85
C ILE A 204 -1.14 -4.33 3.70
N PRO A 205 -0.89 -3.95 4.97
CA PRO A 205 -1.88 -3.28 5.83
C PRO A 205 -2.34 -1.96 5.21
N VAL A 206 -3.64 -1.69 5.28
CA VAL A 206 -4.27 -0.47 4.73
C VAL A 206 -4.97 0.32 5.84
N LEU A 207 -4.70 1.62 5.89
CA LEU A 207 -5.45 2.62 6.63
C LEU A 207 -6.21 3.51 5.65
N TYR A 208 -7.52 3.57 5.74
CA TYR A 208 -8.33 4.49 4.92
C TYR A 208 -8.35 5.87 5.54
N VAL A 209 -8.01 6.88 4.73
CA VAL A 209 -7.99 8.30 5.11
C VAL A 209 -9.07 9.00 4.30
N CYS A 210 -10.23 9.23 4.93
CA CYS A 210 -11.33 9.95 4.31
C CYS A 210 -11.02 11.45 4.29
N ASN A 211 -10.81 12.01 3.11
CA ASN A 211 -10.64 13.45 2.93
C ASN A 211 -12.02 14.09 2.83
N VAL A 212 -12.41 14.83 3.85
CA VAL A 212 -13.74 15.44 4.03
C VAL A 212 -13.64 16.95 4.05
N ASP A 213 -14.77 17.64 3.88
CA ASP A 213 -14.86 19.08 4.11
C ASP A 213 -14.64 19.42 5.59
N GLU A 214 -14.13 20.59 5.90
CA GLU A 214 -13.84 21.03 7.27
C GLU A 214 -15.05 20.91 8.19
N ALA A 215 -16.25 21.22 7.70
CA ALA A 215 -17.49 21.12 8.44
C ALA A 215 -17.89 19.65 8.79
N ALA A 216 -17.39 18.69 8.03
CA ALA A 216 -17.67 17.25 8.23
C ALA A 216 -16.56 16.54 9.01
N ALA A 217 -15.47 17.23 9.33
CA ALA A 217 -14.33 16.69 10.09
C ALA A 217 -14.52 16.75 11.62
N ALA A 218 -15.65 17.28 12.11
CA ALA A 218 -15.94 17.51 13.52
C ALA A 218 -16.53 16.29 14.23
#